data_25c5628a48f1ac0acdd11c133313d023
#
_entry.id   25c5628a48f1ac0acdd11c133313d023
#
_cell.length_a   1.000
_cell.length_b   1.000
_cell.length_c   1.000
_cell.angle_alpha   90.00
_cell.angle_beta   90.00
_cell.angle_gamma   90.00
#
_symmetry.space_group_name_H-M   'P 1'
#
loop_
_entity.id
_entity.type
_entity.pdbx_description
1 polymer ?
#
loop_
_entity_poly.entity_id
_entity_poly.type
_entity_poly.pdbx_seq_one_letter_code
_entity_poly.pdbx_strand_id
1 'polypeptide(L)'
;MRQTNGFRYKNFFFSQVFYHPFRRCLKSLMNGPYVGAENLQPLPFVWFMGFLDSPKRKVKLFLLCTVVIFLVTWLSDIATADEKILVAAASDLNFAMDEICSAFEKANPGIKVDVSYGSSGNFFAQIKQGAPYDIFFSADASYPTLLEDEGLAVKGQSHLYAIGKIVLWVPKKSALNPQKGLNLVLEPELKKLAIANPKHAPYGRAAEEALRYYGLWDKVRDKLVFGENISQTAQFVQTGTADAGIIAMSLAISPGMADRGSYWIIPTESYGRLEQVYTVLQRGKDKSSVKTFLAFAQGKNGKKTLSDFGFILP
;
A
#
# COMPACT_ATOMS: atom_id res chain seq x y z
N MET A 1 -3.06 42.51 22.05
CA MET A 1 -2.23 41.85 23.11
C MET A 1 -1.76 40.53 22.50
N ARG A 2 -0.58 40.52 21.92
CA ARG A 2 0.73 40.04 22.36
C ARG A 2 0.66 38.75 23.21
N GLN A 3 1.11 37.61 22.67
CA GLN A 3 2.48 37.13 22.90
C GLN A 3 2.88 36.04 21.88
N THR A 4 3.99 36.29 21.24
CA THR A 4 4.81 35.40 20.42
C THR A 4 5.79 34.66 21.35
N ASN A 5 5.92 33.36 21.21
CA ASN A 5 7.06 32.61 21.77
C ASN A 5 7.77 31.86 20.63
N GLY A 6 8.92 32.43 20.24
CA GLY A 6 9.88 31.82 19.37
C GLY A 6 10.78 30.83 20.12
N PHE A 7 10.99 29.65 19.55
CA PHE A 7 12.04 28.75 19.97
C PHE A 7 13.27 28.92 19.06
N ARG A 8 14.35 29.48 19.62
CA ARG A 8 15.67 29.55 18.99
C ARG A 8 16.38 28.21 19.13
N TYR A 9 16.76 27.60 17.99
CA TYR A 9 17.76 26.55 17.93
C TYR A 9 19.15 27.14 18.17
N LYS A 10 19.81 26.69 19.22
CA LYS A 10 21.24 26.91 19.45
C LYS A 10 22.05 25.89 18.67
N ASN A 11 22.73 26.35 17.62
CA ASN A 11 23.85 25.63 17.03
C ASN A 11 25.00 25.56 18.04
N PHE A 12 25.43 24.36 18.41
CA PHE A 12 26.62 24.15 19.20
C PHE A 12 27.69 23.47 18.35
N PHE A 13 28.79 24.19 18.28
CA PHE A 13 30.13 23.88 17.86
C PHE A 13 30.52 22.41 18.02
N PHE A 14 30.78 21.71 16.92
CA PHE A 14 31.66 20.55 16.87
C PHE A 14 32.32 20.45 15.47
N SER A 15 33.22 21.39 15.23
CA SER A 15 33.97 21.39 13.98
C SER A 15 35.29 22.20 14.21
N GLN A 16 36.25 21.60 14.86
CA GLN A 16 37.67 22.07 14.71
C GLN A 16 38.76 21.18 15.36
N VAL A 17 38.47 19.98 15.85
CA VAL A 17 39.55 19.24 16.57
C VAL A 17 40.14 18.07 15.74
N PHE A 18 39.54 17.64 14.64
CA PHE A 18 39.98 16.43 13.90
C PHE A 18 40.53 16.65 12.48
N TYR A 19 40.71 17.91 12.03
CA TYR A 19 41.06 18.16 10.60
C TYR A 19 42.55 18.35 10.30
N HIS A 20 43.39 18.51 11.30
CA HIS A 20 44.81 18.87 11.08
C HIS A 20 45.85 17.72 10.96
N PRO A 21 45.68 16.53 11.52
CA PRO A 21 46.69 15.48 11.33
C PRO A 21 46.60 14.72 10.02
N PHE A 22 45.39 14.60 9.41
CA PHE A 22 45.19 13.77 8.21
C PHE A 22 45.71 14.42 6.92
N ARG A 23 45.74 15.76 6.85
CA ARG A 23 46.20 16.49 5.65
C ARG A 23 47.73 16.44 5.48
N ARG A 24 48.48 16.24 6.53
CA ARG A 24 49.97 16.10 6.43
C ARG A 24 50.39 14.71 5.94
N CYS A 25 49.63 13.68 6.23
CA CYS A 25 49.96 12.32 5.78
C CYS A 25 49.66 12.11 4.30
N LEU A 26 48.55 12.69 3.76
CA LEU A 26 48.23 12.59 2.32
C LEU A 26 49.17 13.44 1.42
N LYS A 27 49.65 14.59 1.90
CA LYS A 27 50.59 15.39 1.08
C LYS A 27 51.99 14.78 0.98
N SER A 28 52.40 13.91 1.90
CA SER A 28 53.67 13.18 1.83
C SER A 28 53.63 12.00 0.83
N LEU A 29 52.44 11.50 0.52
CA LEU A 29 52.22 10.38 -0.41
C LEU A 29 52.05 10.80 -1.88
N MET A 30 51.82 12.10 -2.16
CA MET A 30 51.54 12.58 -3.50
C MET A 30 52.70 13.34 -4.19
N ASN A 31 53.83 13.50 -3.56
CA ASN A 31 54.99 14.24 -4.10
C ASN A 31 56.28 13.41 -4.21
N GLY A 32 56.21 12.11 -4.50
CA GLY A 32 57.36 11.30 -4.89
C GLY A 32 57.46 11.21 -6.41
N PRO A 33 58.71 11.20 -6.99
CA PRO A 33 58.85 11.13 -8.45
C PRO A 33 58.40 9.76 -8.96
N TYR A 34 57.69 9.78 -10.09
CA TYR A 34 57.32 8.58 -10.84
C TYR A 34 58.57 7.86 -11.34
N VAL A 35 58.82 6.68 -10.76
CA VAL A 35 59.77 5.70 -11.29
C VAL A 35 58.97 4.56 -11.88
N GLY A 36 59.32 4.18 -13.10
CA GLY A 36 58.61 3.25 -13.98
C GLY A 36 58.31 1.90 -13.36
N ALA A 37 57.18 1.34 -13.79
CA ALA A 37 56.58 0.10 -13.32
C ALA A 37 57.23 -1.14 -13.94
N GLU A 38 58.53 -1.35 -13.77
CA GLU A 38 59.19 -2.60 -14.16
C GLU A 38 60.17 -3.05 -13.10
N ASN A 39 59.72 -3.51 -11.93
CA ASN A 39 60.44 -4.35 -10.96
C ASN A 39 59.85 -4.20 -9.56
N LEU A 40 58.59 -4.50 -9.40
CA LEU A 40 58.02 -4.72 -8.06
C LEU A 40 58.31 -6.16 -7.63
N GLN A 41 59.47 -6.37 -6.99
CA GLN A 41 59.69 -7.56 -6.17
C GLN A 41 58.74 -7.49 -4.96
N PRO A 42 58.08 -8.61 -4.58
CA PRO A 42 57.24 -8.61 -3.40
C PRO A 42 58.09 -8.35 -2.17
N LEU A 43 57.80 -7.27 -1.46
CA LEU A 43 58.45 -6.96 -0.19
C LEU A 43 58.31 -8.15 0.78
N PRO A 44 59.40 -8.69 1.32
CA PRO A 44 59.31 -9.89 2.14
C PRO A 44 58.52 -9.58 3.43
N PHE A 45 57.60 -10.43 3.73
CA PHE A 45 56.72 -10.42 4.92
C PHE A 45 57.48 -10.27 6.24
N VAL A 46 58.79 -10.50 6.22
CA VAL A 46 59.73 -10.40 7.34
C VAL A 46 59.93 -8.98 7.85
N TRP A 47 59.76 -7.93 6.98
CA TRP A 47 59.86 -6.54 7.40
C TRP A 47 58.68 -6.05 8.24
N PHE A 48 57.52 -6.68 8.10
CA PHE A 48 56.35 -6.28 8.88
C PHE A 48 56.38 -6.81 10.32
N MET A 49 57.07 -7.94 10.58
CA MET A 49 57.18 -8.50 11.92
C MET A 49 58.19 -7.74 12.80
N GLY A 50 59.27 -7.17 12.24
CA GLY A 50 60.27 -6.40 13.01
C GLY A 50 59.74 -5.03 13.54
N PHE A 51 58.69 -4.51 12.95
CA PHE A 51 58.07 -3.24 13.36
C PHE A 51 57.18 -3.38 14.61
N LEU A 52 56.90 -4.61 15.06
CA LEU A 52 55.95 -4.93 16.13
C LEU A 52 56.64 -5.29 17.48
N ASP A 53 57.96 -5.22 17.61
CA ASP A 53 58.68 -5.72 18.80
C ASP A 53 58.62 -4.82 20.04
N SER A 54 58.03 -3.64 19.95
CA SER A 54 57.79 -2.79 21.12
C SER A 54 56.40 -3.04 21.72
N PRO A 55 56.29 -3.38 23.02
CA PRO A 55 54.99 -3.62 23.67
C PRO A 55 54.04 -2.42 23.54
N LYS A 56 54.57 -1.20 23.51
CA LYS A 56 53.77 0.03 23.29
C LYS A 56 53.19 0.13 21.88
N ARG A 57 53.85 -0.46 20.88
CA ARG A 57 53.32 -0.51 19.48
C ARG A 57 52.25 -1.59 19.29
N LYS A 58 52.41 -2.75 19.93
CA LYS A 58 51.39 -3.80 19.96
C LYS A 58 50.08 -3.30 20.57
N VAL A 59 50.16 -2.57 21.68
CA VAL A 59 48.98 -1.95 22.31
C VAL A 59 48.31 -0.89 21.41
N LYS A 60 49.13 -0.05 20.73
CA LYS A 60 48.56 0.94 19.79
C LYS A 60 47.88 0.31 18.58
N LEU A 61 48.46 -0.76 18.02
CA LEU A 61 47.86 -1.48 16.88
C LEU A 61 46.59 -2.20 17.30
N PHE A 62 46.59 -2.82 18.50
CA PHE A 62 45.39 -3.47 19.05
C PHE A 62 44.25 -2.45 19.28
N LEU A 63 44.58 -1.28 19.87
CA LEU A 63 43.61 -0.18 20.02
C LEU A 63 43.12 0.36 18.69
N LEU A 64 43.97 0.45 17.67
CA LEU A 64 43.56 0.88 16.32
C LEU A 64 42.64 -0.14 15.66
N CYS A 65 42.96 -1.43 15.74
CA CYS A 65 42.12 -2.49 15.23
C CYS A 65 40.76 -2.58 15.94
N THR A 66 40.73 -2.41 17.28
CA THR A 66 39.45 -2.39 18.02
C THR A 66 38.60 -1.19 17.66
N VAL A 67 39.20 0.00 17.47
CA VAL A 67 38.49 1.21 17.00
C VAL A 67 37.98 1.04 15.59
N VAL A 68 38.75 0.42 14.68
CA VAL A 68 38.34 0.15 13.32
C VAL A 68 37.20 -0.89 13.29
N ILE A 69 37.30 -1.97 14.08
CA ILE A 69 36.24 -2.97 14.22
C ILE A 69 34.96 -2.33 14.79
N PHE A 70 35.11 -1.45 15.82
CA PHE A 70 34.00 -0.73 16.40
C PHE A 70 33.35 0.26 15.40
N LEU A 71 34.17 0.96 14.61
CA LEU A 71 33.69 1.82 13.53
C LEU A 71 33.00 1.03 12.41
N VAL A 72 33.52 -0.14 12.04
CA VAL A 72 32.90 -1.00 11.03
C VAL A 72 31.57 -1.58 11.52
N THR A 73 31.49 -1.96 12.81
CA THR A 73 30.23 -2.44 13.40
C THR A 73 29.19 -1.32 13.55
N TRP A 74 29.63 -0.09 13.82
CA TRP A 74 28.73 1.10 13.85
C TRP A 74 28.28 1.58 12.46
N LEU A 75 29.06 1.32 11.41
CA LEU A 75 28.69 1.63 10.04
C LEU A 75 27.73 0.59 9.44
N SER A 76 27.51 -0.55 10.09
CA SER A 76 26.58 -1.58 9.65
C SER A 76 25.09 -1.23 9.91
N ASP A 77 24.80 -0.25 10.75
CA ASP A 77 23.48 0.35 10.92
C ASP A 77 23.28 1.54 9.96
N ILE A 78 23.69 1.39 8.69
CA ILE A 78 23.11 2.24 7.65
C ILE A 78 21.67 1.77 7.56
N ALA A 79 20.76 2.50 8.19
CA ALA A 79 19.33 2.37 8.03
C ALA A 79 19.05 2.41 6.52
N THR A 80 18.84 1.26 5.92
CA THR A 80 18.30 1.18 4.56
C THR A 80 16.96 1.89 4.63
N ALA A 81 16.85 3.04 3.97
CA ALA A 81 15.57 3.75 3.88
C ALA A 81 14.54 2.74 3.38
N ASP A 82 13.42 2.60 4.13
CA ASP A 82 12.37 1.68 3.76
C ASP A 82 11.95 1.95 2.31
N GLU A 83 12.02 0.95 1.46
CA GLU A 83 11.51 1.06 0.09
C GLU A 83 9.98 1.14 0.15
N LYS A 84 9.42 2.18 -0.46
CA LYS A 84 7.99 2.48 -0.37
C LYS A 84 7.27 2.15 -1.66
N ILE A 85 6.21 1.33 -1.54
CA ILE A 85 5.25 1.01 -2.60
C ILE A 85 4.00 1.85 -2.38
N LEU A 86 3.58 2.62 -3.39
CA LEU A 86 2.34 3.40 -3.35
C LEU A 86 1.24 2.68 -4.13
N VAL A 87 0.17 2.31 -3.45
CA VAL A 87 -0.93 1.54 -4.01
C VAL A 87 -2.21 2.37 -4.01
N ALA A 88 -2.88 2.42 -5.17
CA ALA A 88 -4.28 2.83 -5.27
C ALA A 88 -5.15 1.58 -5.27
N ALA A 89 -6.10 1.45 -4.36
CA ALA A 89 -6.95 0.27 -4.24
C ALA A 89 -8.44 0.63 -4.14
N ALA A 90 -9.27 -0.12 -4.85
CA ALA A 90 -10.70 -0.06 -4.68
C ALA A 90 -11.05 -0.36 -3.21
N SER A 91 -11.93 0.45 -2.62
CA SER A 91 -12.14 0.48 -1.18
C SER A 91 -12.88 -0.74 -0.60
N ASP A 92 -13.39 -1.62 -1.42
CA ASP A 92 -13.88 -2.95 -1.02
C ASP A 92 -12.76 -3.88 -0.52
N LEU A 93 -11.51 -3.56 -0.88
CA LEU A 93 -10.32 -4.30 -0.46
C LEU A 93 -9.78 -3.89 0.92
N ASN A 94 -10.23 -2.78 1.50
CA ASN A 94 -9.51 -2.15 2.62
C ASN A 94 -9.08 -3.15 3.71
N PHE A 95 -9.99 -3.94 4.27
CA PHE A 95 -9.66 -4.90 5.34
C PHE A 95 -8.76 -6.04 4.85
N ALA A 96 -9.07 -6.60 3.67
CA ALA A 96 -8.27 -7.69 3.11
C ALA A 96 -6.85 -7.22 2.74
N MET A 97 -6.73 -6.03 2.15
CA MET A 97 -5.46 -5.46 1.75
C MET A 97 -4.61 -5.06 2.96
N ASP A 98 -5.22 -4.47 4.00
CA ASP A 98 -4.52 -4.13 5.25
C ASP A 98 -3.93 -5.38 5.91
N GLU A 99 -4.66 -6.51 5.91
CA GLU A 99 -4.15 -7.79 6.42
C GLU A 99 -3.00 -8.33 5.55
N ILE A 100 -3.15 -8.28 4.21
CA ILE A 100 -2.10 -8.69 3.26
C ILE A 100 -0.85 -7.82 3.44
N CYS A 101 -1.00 -6.49 3.53
CA CYS A 101 0.12 -5.56 3.71
C CYS A 101 0.82 -5.78 5.04
N SER A 102 0.08 -5.96 6.13
CA SER A 102 0.65 -6.26 7.45
C SER A 102 1.48 -7.54 7.44
N ALA A 103 0.95 -8.61 6.83
CA ALA A 103 1.67 -9.88 6.71
C ALA A 103 2.90 -9.77 5.79
N PHE A 104 2.79 -9.01 4.70
CA PHE A 104 3.89 -8.75 3.76
C PHE A 104 5.04 -7.99 4.42
N GLU A 105 4.75 -6.87 5.08
CA GLU A 105 5.74 -6.01 5.75
C GLU A 105 6.48 -6.77 6.86
N LYS A 106 5.75 -7.63 7.59
CA LYS A 106 6.37 -8.50 8.59
C LYS A 106 7.34 -9.52 7.99
N ALA A 107 7.03 -10.02 6.80
CA ALA A 107 7.88 -10.98 6.07
C ALA A 107 9.04 -10.31 5.30
N ASN A 108 8.93 -9.01 5.00
CA ASN A 108 9.89 -8.24 4.21
C ASN A 108 10.27 -6.94 4.92
N PRO A 109 11.05 -7.01 6.03
CA PRO A 109 11.51 -5.82 6.74
C PRO A 109 12.30 -4.90 5.79
N GLY A 110 11.98 -3.60 5.79
CA GLY A 110 12.58 -2.61 4.88
C GLY A 110 11.73 -2.30 3.63
N ILE A 111 10.55 -2.95 3.47
CA ILE A 111 9.58 -2.57 2.44
C ILE A 111 8.29 -2.12 3.13
N LYS A 112 7.79 -0.92 2.78
CA LYS A 112 6.51 -0.39 3.26
C LYS A 112 5.52 -0.27 2.12
N VAL A 113 4.24 -0.60 2.40
CA VAL A 113 3.15 -0.51 1.43
C VAL A 113 2.14 0.52 1.92
N ASP A 114 2.11 1.67 1.25
CA ASP A 114 1.12 2.72 1.50
C ASP A 114 -0.06 2.55 0.56
N VAL A 115 -1.22 2.25 1.12
CA VAL A 115 -2.44 2.04 0.34
C VAL A 115 -3.38 3.22 0.51
N SER A 116 -3.82 3.79 -0.62
CA SER A 116 -4.93 4.73 -0.67
C SER A 116 -6.19 3.99 -1.11
N TYR A 117 -7.29 4.15 -0.37
CA TYR A 117 -8.57 3.51 -0.68
C TYR A 117 -9.58 4.51 -1.25
N GLY A 118 -10.26 4.12 -2.34
CA GLY A 118 -11.24 4.99 -3.00
C GLY A 118 -12.08 4.25 -4.03
N SER A 119 -12.77 4.99 -4.91
CA SER A 119 -13.45 4.37 -6.05
C SER A 119 -12.48 4.18 -7.22
N SER A 120 -12.66 3.09 -7.97
CA SER A 120 -11.77 2.77 -9.10
C SER A 120 -11.78 3.86 -10.16
N GLY A 121 -12.93 4.47 -10.46
CA GLY A 121 -13.01 5.55 -11.44
C GLY A 121 -12.30 6.84 -11.01
N ASN A 122 -12.33 7.17 -9.71
CA ASN A 122 -11.58 8.32 -9.19
C ASN A 122 -10.07 8.09 -9.26
N PHE A 123 -9.60 6.88 -8.93
CA PHE A 123 -8.18 6.55 -9.08
C PHE A 123 -7.75 6.54 -10.54
N PHE A 124 -8.58 6.00 -11.44
CA PHE A 124 -8.32 6.09 -12.88
C PHE A 124 -8.11 7.54 -13.32
N ALA A 125 -9.00 8.45 -12.93
CA ALA A 125 -8.86 9.88 -13.24
C ALA A 125 -7.60 10.51 -12.62
N GLN A 126 -7.28 10.18 -11.37
CA GLN A 126 -6.06 10.67 -10.70
C GLN A 126 -4.78 10.16 -11.36
N ILE A 127 -4.74 8.88 -11.76
CA ILE A 127 -3.59 8.28 -12.46
C ILE A 127 -3.38 8.97 -13.81
N LYS A 128 -4.45 9.26 -14.55
CA LYS A 128 -4.39 10.04 -15.79
C LYS A 128 -3.87 11.47 -15.58
N GLN A 129 -4.06 12.02 -14.39
CA GLN A 129 -3.53 13.33 -14.00
C GLN A 129 -2.13 13.26 -13.38
N GLY A 130 -1.48 12.08 -13.39
CA GLY A 130 -0.12 11.90 -12.93
C GLY A 130 0.04 11.58 -11.44
N ALA A 131 -1.01 11.10 -10.77
CA ALA A 131 -0.89 10.65 -9.38
C ALA A 131 0.18 9.55 -9.25
N PRO A 132 1.07 9.63 -8.22
CA PRO A 132 2.31 8.86 -8.17
C PRO A 132 2.13 7.47 -7.57
N TYR A 133 1.21 6.67 -8.09
CA TYR A 133 1.02 5.28 -7.65
C TYR A 133 1.94 4.32 -8.41
N ASP A 134 2.29 3.20 -7.78
CA ASP A 134 3.08 2.12 -8.35
C ASP A 134 2.19 0.98 -8.86
N ILE A 135 1.08 0.72 -8.14
CA ILE A 135 0.13 -0.35 -8.44
C ILE A 135 -1.28 0.22 -8.32
N PHE A 136 -2.16 -0.24 -9.20
CA PHE A 136 -3.59 0.05 -9.12
C PHE A 136 -4.39 -1.24 -9.02
N PHE A 137 -5.15 -1.41 -7.94
CA PHE A 137 -6.12 -2.48 -7.72
C PHE A 137 -7.52 -1.92 -8.00
N SER A 138 -8.10 -2.33 -9.11
CA SER A 138 -9.40 -1.86 -9.59
C SER A 138 -10.49 -2.92 -9.39
N ALA A 139 -11.70 -2.50 -9.03
CA ALA A 139 -12.91 -3.33 -9.03
C ALA A 139 -13.63 -3.35 -10.38
N ASP A 140 -12.97 -2.92 -11.45
CA ASP A 140 -13.46 -2.93 -12.82
C ASP A 140 -12.27 -3.12 -13.77
N ALA A 141 -12.27 -4.20 -14.54
CA ALA A 141 -11.21 -4.59 -15.46
C ALA A 141 -10.96 -3.58 -16.60
N SER A 142 -11.96 -2.76 -16.93
CA SER A 142 -11.86 -1.78 -18.02
C SER A 142 -10.84 -0.68 -17.73
N TYR A 143 -10.71 -0.23 -16.46
CA TYR A 143 -9.77 0.83 -16.11
C TYR A 143 -8.30 0.42 -16.27
N PRO A 144 -7.83 -0.75 -15.76
CA PRO A 144 -6.50 -1.26 -16.06
C PRO A 144 -6.21 -1.37 -17.56
N THR A 145 -7.15 -1.89 -18.34
CA THR A 145 -7.01 -2.01 -19.80
C THR A 145 -6.80 -0.64 -20.45
N LEU A 146 -7.64 0.35 -20.11
CA LEU A 146 -7.50 1.71 -20.64
C LEU A 146 -6.18 2.35 -20.25
N LEU A 147 -5.67 2.12 -19.02
CA LEU A 147 -4.36 2.64 -18.61
C LEU A 147 -3.20 1.97 -19.39
N GLU A 148 -3.32 0.69 -19.72
CA GLU A 148 -2.34 0.02 -20.61
C GLU A 148 -2.37 0.59 -22.02
N ASP A 149 -3.55 0.82 -22.59
CA ASP A 149 -3.72 1.38 -23.93
C ASP A 149 -3.20 2.83 -24.03
N GLU A 150 -3.34 3.61 -22.96
CA GLU A 150 -2.82 4.97 -22.84
C GLU A 150 -1.32 5.02 -22.46
N GLY A 151 -0.67 3.87 -22.24
CA GLY A 151 0.74 3.77 -21.85
C GLY A 151 1.05 4.23 -20.41
N LEU A 152 0.03 4.38 -19.56
CA LEU A 152 0.16 4.75 -18.14
C LEU A 152 0.39 3.53 -17.23
N ALA A 153 -0.04 2.35 -17.69
CA ALA A 153 0.29 1.07 -17.06
C ALA A 153 1.25 0.26 -17.96
N VAL A 154 1.89 -0.73 -17.38
CA VAL A 154 2.80 -1.62 -18.08
C VAL A 154 1.99 -2.65 -18.85
N LYS A 155 2.13 -2.67 -20.16
CA LYS A 155 1.35 -3.57 -21.03
C LYS A 155 1.53 -5.04 -20.65
N GLY A 156 0.41 -5.76 -20.50
CA GLY A 156 0.40 -7.18 -20.14
C GLY A 156 0.67 -7.47 -18.66
N GLN A 157 0.65 -6.44 -17.79
CA GLN A 157 0.82 -6.57 -16.35
C GLN A 157 -0.50 -6.38 -15.58
N SER A 158 -1.63 -6.48 -16.29
CA SER A 158 -2.96 -6.51 -15.67
C SER A 158 -3.42 -7.94 -15.43
N HIS A 159 -3.82 -8.26 -14.19
CA HIS A 159 -4.17 -9.62 -13.80
C HIS A 159 -5.46 -9.63 -12.96
N LEU A 160 -6.38 -10.49 -13.37
CA LEU A 160 -7.57 -10.81 -12.58
C LEU A 160 -7.13 -11.56 -11.32
N TYR A 161 -7.45 -11.00 -10.13
CA TYR A 161 -7.07 -11.63 -8.86
C TYR A 161 -8.27 -12.09 -8.02
N ALA A 162 -9.46 -11.52 -8.26
CA ALA A 162 -10.68 -11.86 -7.54
C ALA A 162 -11.93 -11.41 -8.28
N ILE A 163 -13.11 -11.85 -7.80
CA ILE A 163 -14.42 -11.37 -8.24
C ILE A 163 -15.18 -10.94 -6.99
N GLY A 164 -15.67 -9.71 -7.00
CA GLY A 164 -16.46 -9.14 -5.92
C GLY A 164 -17.94 -9.56 -5.97
N LYS A 165 -18.62 -9.35 -4.83
CA LYS A 165 -20.09 -9.53 -4.70
C LYS A 165 -20.69 -8.33 -4.00
N ILE A 166 -21.95 -8.03 -4.31
CA ILE A 166 -22.76 -7.05 -3.58
C ILE A 166 -23.80 -7.76 -2.70
N VAL A 167 -24.10 -7.11 -1.59
CA VAL A 167 -25.10 -7.57 -0.61
C VAL A 167 -25.99 -6.40 -0.21
N LEU A 168 -27.26 -6.68 0.08
CA LEU A 168 -28.14 -5.76 0.81
C LEU A 168 -27.87 -5.97 2.30
N TRP A 169 -27.33 -4.96 2.96
CA TRP A 169 -26.99 -4.99 4.39
C TRP A 169 -27.91 -4.06 5.18
N VAL A 170 -28.31 -4.53 6.36
CA VAL A 170 -29.23 -3.85 7.26
C VAL A 170 -28.67 -3.88 8.69
N PRO A 171 -28.70 -2.76 9.46
CA PRO A 171 -28.30 -2.77 10.86
C PRO A 171 -29.12 -3.74 11.71
N LYS A 172 -28.47 -4.41 12.67
CA LYS A 172 -29.11 -5.42 13.57
C LYS A 172 -30.30 -4.88 14.36
N LYS A 173 -30.30 -3.57 14.67
CA LYS A 173 -31.38 -2.89 15.42
C LYS A 173 -32.51 -2.37 14.51
N SER A 174 -32.42 -2.57 13.20
CA SER A 174 -33.43 -2.15 12.25
C SER A 174 -34.67 -3.07 12.32
N ALA A 175 -35.85 -2.51 12.06
CA ALA A 175 -37.05 -3.30 11.84
C ALA A 175 -37.07 -3.97 10.45
N LEU A 176 -36.17 -3.57 9.55
CA LEU A 176 -36.07 -4.10 8.21
C LEU A 176 -35.48 -5.51 8.21
N ASN A 177 -36.05 -6.41 7.40
CA ASN A 177 -35.57 -7.78 7.26
C ASN A 177 -34.87 -7.97 5.89
N PRO A 178 -33.53 -8.13 5.83
CA PRO A 178 -32.84 -8.28 4.56
C PRO A 178 -33.22 -9.54 3.78
N GLN A 179 -33.83 -10.56 4.43
CA GLN A 179 -34.26 -11.77 3.74
C GLN A 179 -35.44 -11.54 2.78
N LYS A 180 -36.06 -10.36 2.82
CA LYS A 180 -37.03 -9.94 1.77
C LYS A 180 -36.35 -9.61 0.43
N GLY A 181 -35.00 -9.70 0.38
CA GLY A 181 -34.22 -9.33 -0.78
C GLY A 181 -34.36 -7.85 -1.14
N LEU A 182 -34.14 -7.49 -2.38
CA LEU A 182 -34.26 -6.09 -2.82
C LEU A 182 -35.67 -5.52 -2.71
N ASN A 183 -36.74 -6.34 -2.58
CA ASN A 183 -38.08 -5.84 -2.31
C ASN A 183 -38.19 -5.08 -0.97
N LEU A 184 -37.27 -5.29 -0.06
CA LEU A 184 -37.13 -4.50 1.17
C LEU A 184 -37.14 -2.98 0.91
N VAL A 185 -36.64 -2.54 -0.26
CA VAL A 185 -36.59 -1.09 -0.60
C VAL A 185 -37.99 -0.46 -0.77
N LEU A 186 -39.04 -1.28 -0.91
CA LEU A 186 -40.42 -0.82 -0.98
C LEU A 186 -41.08 -0.66 0.39
N GLU A 187 -40.46 -1.15 1.46
CA GLU A 187 -41.01 -1.05 2.81
C GLU A 187 -41.11 0.42 3.22
N PRO A 188 -42.19 0.79 3.92
CA PRO A 188 -42.38 2.17 4.38
C PRO A 188 -41.38 2.60 5.44
N GLU A 189 -40.77 1.67 6.15
CA GLU A 189 -39.71 1.88 7.14
C GLU A 189 -38.40 2.30 6.53
N LEU A 190 -38.14 1.92 5.27
CA LEU A 190 -36.93 2.34 4.57
C LEU A 190 -37.11 3.77 4.03
N LYS A 191 -36.38 4.72 4.62
CA LYS A 191 -36.35 6.11 4.17
C LYS A 191 -35.11 6.42 3.32
N LYS A 192 -33.98 5.79 3.64
CA LYS A 192 -32.70 6.02 2.95
C LYS A 192 -32.01 4.69 2.63
N LEU A 193 -31.66 4.51 1.34
CA LEU A 193 -30.85 3.40 0.83
C LEU A 193 -29.49 3.93 0.39
N ALA A 194 -28.41 3.48 1.01
CA ALA A 194 -27.06 3.85 0.58
C ALA A 194 -26.56 2.95 -0.55
N ILE A 195 -26.02 3.56 -1.59
CA ILE A 195 -25.24 2.89 -2.64
C ILE A 195 -24.01 3.72 -2.95
N ALA A 196 -22.93 3.13 -3.48
CA ALA A 196 -21.83 3.91 -4.01
C ALA A 196 -22.26 4.66 -5.27
N ASN A 197 -21.62 5.80 -5.55
CA ASN A 197 -22.00 6.63 -6.69
C ASN A 197 -21.70 5.89 -8.03
N PRO A 198 -22.72 5.53 -8.84
CA PRO A 198 -22.52 4.75 -10.06
C PRO A 198 -21.64 5.44 -11.11
N LYS A 199 -21.50 6.76 -11.04
CA LYS A 199 -20.71 7.53 -12.01
C LYS A 199 -19.24 7.13 -12.03
N HIS A 200 -18.69 6.70 -10.89
CA HIS A 200 -17.26 6.40 -10.76
C HIS A 200 -16.94 5.17 -9.88
N ALA A 201 -17.95 4.58 -9.20
CA ALA A 201 -17.76 3.42 -8.34
C ALA A 201 -18.35 2.16 -9.00
N PRO A 202 -17.53 1.12 -9.29
CA PRO A 202 -18.01 -0.13 -9.89
C PRO A 202 -19.12 -0.81 -9.08
N TYR A 203 -18.98 -0.84 -7.76
CA TYR A 203 -20.01 -1.36 -6.86
C TYR A 203 -21.32 -0.56 -6.89
N GLY A 204 -21.25 0.73 -7.18
CA GLY A 204 -22.41 1.58 -7.39
C GLY A 204 -23.14 1.24 -8.70
N ARG A 205 -22.39 1.00 -9.79
CA ARG A 205 -22.98 0.51 -11.06
C ARG A 205 -23.65 -0.84 -10.87
N ALA A 206 -23.01 -1.79 -10.19
CA ALA A 206 -23.60 -3.08 -9.89
C ALA A 206 -24.88 -2.96 -9.04
N ALA A 207 -24.92 -2.04 -8.07
CA ALA A 207 -26.13 -1.77 -7.28
C ALA A 207 -27.24 -1.17 -8.13
N GLU A 208 -26.94 -0.24 -9.03
CA GLU A 208 -27.90 0.33 -9.98
C GLU A 208 -28.43 -0.73 -10.94
N GLU A 209 -27.56 -1.56 -11.52
CA GLU A 209 -27.93 -2.66 -12.42
C GLU A 209 -28.86 -3.64 -11.72
N ALA A 210 -28.55 -4.08 -10.51
CA ALA A 210 -29.42 -4.97 -9.74
C ALA A 210 -30.78 -4.34 -9.45
N LEU A 211 -30.82 -3.08 -9.04
CA LEU A 211 -32.10 -2.37 -8.81
C LEU A 211 -32.91 -2.23 -10.09
N ARG A 212 -32.25 -1.99 -11.23
CA ARG A 212 -32.93 -1.96 -12.55
C ARG A 212 -33.46 -3.33 -12.98
N TYR A 213 -32.66 -4.38 -12.78
CA TYR A 213 -33.03 -5.77 -13.08
C TYR A 213 -34.34 -6.17 -12.39
N TYR A 214 -34.50 -5.76 -11.12
CA TYR A 214 -35.74 -6.02 -10.36
C TYR A 214 -36.84 -4.95 -10.55
N GLY A 215 -36.67 -3.97 -11.44
CA GLY A 215 -37.65 -2.90 -11.68
C GLY A 215 -37.84 -1.95 -10.48
N LEU A 216 -36.81 -1.80 -9.65
CA LEU A 216 -36.87 -1.03 -8.39
C LEU A 216 -36.17 0.32 -8.48
N TRP A 217 -35.32 0.56 -9.47
CA TRP A 217 -34.49 1.78 -9.56
C TRP A 217 -35.32 3.07 -9.45
N ASP A 218 -36.35 3.22 -10.27
CA ASP A 218 -37.17 4.44 -10.26
C ASP A 218 -38.01 4.58 -8.97
N LYS A 219 -38.34 3.46 -8.30
CA LYS A 219 -39.11 3.44 -7.07
C LYS A 219 -38.30 3.87 -5.84
N VAL A 220 -36.97 3.72 -5.90
CA VAL A 220 -36.06 4.07 -4.76
C VAL A 220 -35.29 5.33 -4.99
N ARG A 221 -35.37 5.95 -6.15
CA ARG A 221 -34.58 7.07 -6.59
C ARG A 221 -34.51 8.22 -5.56
N ASP A 222 -35.64 8.56 -4.98
CA ASP A 222 -35.75 9.65 -4.00
C ASP A 222 -35.24 9.24 -2.60
N LYS A 223 -34.98 7.94 -2.37
CA LYS A 223 -34.43 7.40 -1.12
C LYS A 223 -32.91 7.19 -1.20
N LEU A 224 -32.29 7.35 -2.39
CA LEU A 224 -30.86 7.03 -2.57
C LEU A 224 -29.96 8.05 -1.88
N VAL A 225 -28.96 7.51 -1.19
CA VAL A 225 -27.82 8.26 -0.62
C VAL A 225 -26.55 7.71 -1.25
N PHE A 226 -25.79 8.58 -1.90
CA PHE A 226 -24.60 8.18 -2.64
C PHE A 226 -23.32 8.34 -1.81
N GLY A 227 -22.63 7.22 -1.57
CA GLY A 227 -21.26 7.24 -1.07
C GLY A 227 -20.26 7.49 -2.20
N GLU A 228 -19.19 8.22 -1.92
CA GLU A 228 -18.12 8.48 -2.87
C GLU A 228 -17.39 7.19 -3.31
N ASN A 229 -17.39 6.19 -2.45
CA ASN A 229 -16.88 4.85 -2.69
C ASN A 229 -17.67 3.83 -1.84
N ILE A 230 -17.37 2.55 -2.01
CA ILE A 230 -18.13 1.50 -1.34
C ILE A 230 -17.91 1.43 0.17
N SER A 231 -16.73 1.85 0.67
CA SER A 231 -16.47 1.94 2.12
C SER A 231 -17.27 3.07 2.77
N GLN A 232 -17.38 4.25 2.15
CA GLN A 232 -18.23 5.32 2.65
C GLN A 232 -19.70 4.89 2.65
N THR A 233 -20.12 4.15 1.62
CA THR A 233 -21.48 3.58 1.56
C THR A 233 -21.74 2.66 2.76
N ALA A 234 -20.80 1.78 3.09
CA ALA A 234 -20.90 0.91 4.28
C ALA A 234 -20.92 1.74 5.57
N GLN A 235 -20.13 2.81 5.66
CA GLN A 235 -20.11 3.72 6.79
C GLN A 235 -21.48 4.41 6.98
N PHE A 236 -22.18 4.80 5.93
CA PHE A 236 -23.50 5.44 6.04
C PHE A 236 -24.53 4.52 6.71
N VAL A 237 -24.53 3.23 6.40
CA VAL A 237 -25.42 2.28 7.08
C VAL A 237 -24.93 1.94 8.48
N GLN A 238 -23.64 1.83 8.69
CA GLN A 238 -23.06 1.53 10.00
C GLN A 238 -23.36 2.63 11.04
N THR A 239 -23.35 3.90 10.59
CA THR A 239 -23.60 5.08 11.44
C THR A 239 -25.08 5.46 11.55
N GLY A 240 -25.98 4.79 10.81
CA GLY A 240 -27.41 5.11 10.78
C GLY A 240 -27.75 6.33 9.90
N THR A 241 -26.84 6.80 9.07
CA THR A 241 -27.12 7.84 8.06
C THR A 241 -28.07 7.32 6.98
N ALA A 242 -28.03 6.01 6.71
CA ALA A 242 -28.99 5.28 5.86
C ALA A 242 -29.52 4.05 6.62
N ASP A 243 -30.77 3.68 6.31
CA ASP A 243 -31.49 2.56 6.97
C ASP A 243 -31.01 1.20 6.46
N ALA A 244 -30.59 1.14 5.19
CA ALA A 244 -30.00 -0.03 4.56
C ALA A 244 -28.99 0.42 3.50
N GLY A 245 -28.17 -0.50 3.00
CA GLY A 245 -27.23 -0.22 1.92
C GLY A 245 -26.92 -1.43 1.06
N ILE A 246 -26.66 -1.17 -0.21
CA ILE A 246 -26.06 -2.16 -1.10
C ILE A 246 -24.55 -1.93 -1.04
N ILE A 247 -23.86 -2.88 -0.40
CA ILE A 247 -22.42 -2.76 -0.09
C ILE A 247 -21.65 -3.98 -0.61
N ALA A 248 -20.31 -3.91 -0.59
CA ALA A 248 -19.48 -5.06 -0.91
C ALA A 248 -19.62 -6.15 0.17
N MET A 249 -19.64 -7.42 -0.24
CA MET A 249 -19.66 -8.54 0.70
C MET A 249 -18.43 -8.51 1.62
N SER A 250 -17.27 -8.14 1.10
CA SER A 250 -16.03 -8.02 1.88
C SER A 250 -16.16 -7.06 3.06
N LEU A 251 -16.90 -5.97 2.89
CA LEU A 251 -17.19 -5.02 3.97
C LEU A 251 -18.26 -5.57 4.93
N ALA A 252 -19.31 -6.20 4.41
CA ALA A 252 -20.38 -6.74 5.22
C ALA A 252 -19.93 -7.79 6.23
N ILE A 253 -18.92 -8.60 5.87
CA ILE A 253 -18.36 -9.66 6.73
C ILE A 253 -17.09 -9.21 7.49
N SER A 254 -16.66 -7.95 7.32
CA SER A 254 -15.48 -7.42 8.01
C SER A 254 -15.70 -7.28 9.53
N PRO A 255 -14.56 -7.25 10.31
CA PRO A 255 -14.61 -6.96 11.73
C PRO A 255 -15.31 -5.65 12.01
N GLY A 256 -16.30 -5.41 12.59
CA GLY A 256 -17.01 -4.13 12.80
C GLY A 256 -18.31 -3.99 12.02
N MET A 257 -18.56 -4.84 11.01
CA MET A 257 -19.83 -4.90 10.30
C MET A 257 -20.56 -6.22 10.55
N ALA A 258 -19.85 -7.36 10.60
CA ALA A 258 -20.41 -8.70 10.71
C ALA A 258 -21.36 -8.87 11.90
N ASP A 259 -20.98 -8.35 13.09
CA ASP A 259 -21.78 -8.46 14.32
C ASP A 259 -22.83 -7.36 14.48
N ARG A 260 -22.82 -6.34 13.61
CA ARG A 260 -23.68 -5.15 13.74
C ARG A 260 -24.86 -5.14 12.82
N GLY A 261 -24.96 -6.09 11.89
CA GLY A 261 -26.03 -6.18 10.93
C GLY A 261 -26.25 -7.58 10.41
N SER A 262 -27.14 -7.66 9.45
CA SER A 262 -27.38 -8.86 8.66
C SER A 262 -27.50 -8.48 7.18
N TYR A 263 -27.26 -9.43 6.31
CA TYR A 263 -27.27 -9.17 4.88
C TYR A 263 -27.96 -10.28 4.10
N TRP A 264 -28.37 -9.91 2.89
CA TRP A 264 -28.83 -10.82 1.86
C TRP A 264 -27.91 -10.66 0.64
N ILE A 265 -27.43 -11.79 0.11
CA ILE A 265 -26.55 -11.78 -1.08
C ILE A 265 -27.43 -11.48 -2.30
N ILE A 266 -27.08 -10.43 -3.03
CA ILE A 266 -27.78 -10.08 -4.27
C ILE A 266 -27.34 -11.08 -5.34
N PRO A 267 -28.30 -11.71 -6.05
CA PRO A 267 -28.02 -12.69 -7.10
C PRO A 267 -27.14 -12.10 -8.21
N THR A 268 -26.09 -12.83 -8.56
CA THR A 268 -25.03 -12.34 -9.48
C THR A 268 -25.53 -12.17 -10.93
N GLU A 269 -26.63 -12.81 -11.31
CA GLU A 269 -27.28 -12.62 -12.61
C GLU A 269 -27.95 -11.25 -12.76
N SER A 270 -28.13 -10.51 -11.66
CA SER A 270 -28.78 -9.19 -11.66
C SER A 270 -27.86 -8.02 -11.94
N TYR A 271 -26.54 -8.25 -12.00
CA TYR A 271 -25.55 -7.22 -12.27
C TYR A 271 -24.32 -7.78 -12.99
N GLY A 272 -23.54 -6.89 -13.62
CA GLY A 272 -22.29 -7.25 -14.28
C GLY A 272 -21.24 -7.81 -13.32
N ARG A 273 -20.40 -8.71 -13.83
CA ARG A 273 -19.34 -9.34 -13.03
C ARG A 273 -18.35 -8.31 -12.52
N LEU A 274 -18.17 -8.23 -11.20
CA LEU A 274 -17.24 -7.32 -10.55
C LEU A 274 -15.82 -7.92 -10.57
N GLU A 275 -15.17 -7.85 -11.73
CA GLU A 275 -13.81 -8.34 -11.90
C GLU A 275 -12.81 -7.45 -11.24
N GLN A 276 -12.09 -8.00 -10.25
CA GLN A 276 -11.05 -7.33 -9.51
C GLN A 276 -9.71 -7.55 -10.23
N VAL A 277 -9.17 -6.50 -10.83
CA VAL A 277 -7.93 -6.55 -11.64
C VAL A 277 -6.91 -5.59 -11.07
N TYR A 278 -5.68 -6.04 -10.84
CA TYR A 278 -4.59 -5.11 -10.57
C TYR A 278 -3.76 -4.88 -11.84
N THR A 279 -3.12 -3.73 -11.92
CA THR A 279 -2.10 -3.42 -12.93
C THR A 279 -0.90 -2.70 -12.32
N VAL A 280 0.28 -2.90 -12.92
CA VAL A 280 1.50 -2.18 -12.57
C VAL A 280 1.57 -0.90 -13.37
N LEU A 281 1.66 0.24 -12.70
CA LEU A 281 1.81 1.54 -13.34
C LEU A 281 3.26 1.78 -13.76
N GLN A 282 3.50 2.70 -14.70
CA GLN A 282 4.84 2.98 -15.22
C GLN A 282 5.86 3.30 -14.12
N ARG A 283 5.43 3.98 -13.05
CA ARG A 283 6.28 4.29 -11.89
C ARG A 283 6.77 3.06 -11.14
N GLY A 284 5.94 2.00 -11.07
CA GLY A 284 6.26 0.74 -10.38
C GLY A 284 7.03 -0.28 -11.22
N LYS A 285 7.20 -0.04 -12.54
CA LYS A 285 7.70 -1.00 -13.54
C LYS A 285 9.00 -1.69 -13.15
N ASP A 286 9.98 -0.91 -12.69
CA ASP A 286 11.33 -1.41 -12.42
C ASP A 286 11.61 -1.67 -10.94
N LYS A 287 10.61 -1.48 -10.07
CA LYS A 287 10.74 -1.72 -8.64
C LYS A 287 10.66 -3.22 -8.33
N SER A 288 11.73 -3.77 -7.73
CA SER A 288 11.75 -5.16 -7.26
C SER A 288 10.75 -5.40 -6.14
N SER A 289 10.54 -4.43 -5.26
CA SER A 289 9.55 -4.46 -4.19
C SER A 289 8.12 -4.65 -4.71
N VAL A 290 7.75 -3.99 -5.82
CA VAL A 290 6.44 -4.16 -6.47
C VAL A 290 6.23 -5.62 -6.91
N LYS A 291 7.23 -6.22 -7.56
CA LYS A 291 7.17 -7.64 -7.98
C LYS A 291 7.03 -8.56 -6.78
N THR A 292 7.82 -8.32 -5.72
CA THR A 292 7.79 -9.11 -4.49
C THR A 292 6.43 -9.00 -3.79
N PHE A 293 5.86 -7.79 -3.69
CA PHE A 293 4.54 -7.58 -3.11
C PHE A 293 3.43 -8.28 -3.90
N LEU A 294 3.41 -8.15 -5.22
CA LEU A 294 2.40 -8.80 -6.06
C LEU A 294 2.50 -10.34 -6.00
N ALA A 295 3.72 -10.89 -5.98
CA ALA A 295 3.91 -12.32 -5.80
C ALA A 295 3.38 -12.81 -4.43
N PHE A 296 3.59 -12.03 -3.36
CA PHE A 296 3.06 -12.32 -2.03
C PHE A 296 1.53 -12.24 -2.01
N ALA A 297 0.95 -11.15 -2.54
CA ALA A 297 -0.50 -10.92 -2.56
C ALA A 297 -1.25 -12.01 -3.38
N GLN A 298 -0.64 -12.51 -4.46
CA GLN A 298 -1.18 -13.61 -5.27
C GLN A 298 -0.81 -15.00 -4.73
N GLY A 299 0.05 -15.08 -3.73
CA GLY A 299 0.46 -16.33 -3.09
C GLY A 299 -0.68 -16.94 -2.26
N LYS A 300 -0.41 -18.12 -1.69
CA LYS A 300 -1.39 -18.90 -0.92
C LYS A 300 -2.06 -18.07 0.20
N ASN A 301 -1.28 -17.28 0.93
CA ASN A 301 -1.78 -16.47 2.05
C ASN A 301 -2.67 -15.33 1.57
N GLY A 302 -2.23 -14.55 0.56
CA GLY A 302 -3.05 -13.48 0.00
C GLY A 302 -4.37 -13.98 -0.60
N LYS A 303 -4.33 -15.09 -1.34
CA LYS A 303 -5.54 -15.75 -1.85
C LYS A 303 -6.46 -16.21 -0.73
N LYS A 304 -5.90 -16.79 0.35
CA LYS A 304 -6.71 -17.18 1.51
C LYS A 304 -7.39 -15.96 2.14
N THR A 305 -6.64 -14.88 2.39
CA THR A 305 -7.21 -13.65 2.94
C THR A 305 -8.35 -13.11 2.05
N LEU A 306 -8.16 -13.03 0.72
CA LEU A 306 -9.22 -12.60 -0.19
C LEU A 306 -10.47 -13.51 -0.09
N SER A 307 -10.27 -14.83 -0.03
CA SER A 307 -11.37 -15.78 0.13
C SER A 307 -12.10 -15.61 1.47
N ASP A 308 -11.35 -15.41 2.56
CA ASP A 308 -11.90 -15.18 3.90
C ASP A 308 -12.77 -13.91 3.96
N PHE A 309 -12.43 -12.89 3.16
CA PHE A 309 -13.25 -11.68 2.94
C PHE A 309 -14.31 -11.83 1.83
N GLY A 310 -14.67 -13.05 1.43
CA GLY A 310 -15.80 -13.34 0.57
C GLY A 310 -15.62 -13.07 -0.92
N PHE A 311 -14.38 -12.77 -1.35
CA PHE A 311 -14.07 -12.72 -2.78
C PHE A 311 -14.05 -14.12 -3.40
N ILE A 312 -14.53 -14.24 -4.66
CA ILE A 312 -14.36 -15.44 -5.44
C ILE A 312 -12.98 -15.37 -6.10
N LEU A 313 -12.19 -16.43 -5.96
CA LEU A 313 -10.90 -16.53 -6.65
C LEU A 313 -11.12 -17.02 -8.10
N PRO A 314 -10.31 -16.55 -9.08
CA PRO A 314 -10.39 -17.00 -10.47
C PRO A 314 -9.91 -18.43 -10.65
#